data_f6f172a4e8e64fd7365bed9e53633801
#
_entry.id   f6f172a4e8e64fd7365bed9e53633801
#
_cell.length_a   1.000
_cell.length_b   1.000
_cell.length_c   1.000
_cell.angle_alpha   90.00
_cell.angle_beta   90.00
_cell.angle_gamma   90.00
#
_symmetry.space_group_name_H-M   'P 1'
#
loop_
_entity.id
_entity.type
_entity.pdbx_description
1 polymer ?
#
loop_
_entity_poly.entity_id
_entity_poly.type
_entity_poly.pdbx_seq_one_letter_code
_entity_poly.pdbx_strand_id
1 'polypeptide(L)'
;MNGKNVLVTGANGHVGYVLTKLLFERGYNVRASVRDKENKELTKNLSEFDVEIVSLNLMQPETIEPAMANIDGVFQVAAVYKSWAKNPNEEIINPSIIGGINVLKAAHNAGVKKIIFTSSTAAVGRSGPNGRALTEKDWNSKSKHPYSYAKTEAERRAWEFSKEVDIDMVVMNPTAVIGPYFHRHTPSTFLFDKILKNELSRLPPQTFGYVDVRDVALAHILAYESKNAEGRHILCTQCLDGFEL
;
A
#
# COMPACT_ATOMS: atom_id res chain seq x y z
N MET A 1 16.58 -6.73 -16.16
CA MET A 1 16.29 -6.88 -14.71
C MET A 1 15.62 -8.20 -14.38
N ASN A 2 15.51 -9.07 -15.37
CA ASN A 2 14.96 -10.42 -15.20
C ASN A 2 15.79 -11.21 -14.18
N GLY A 3 15.13 -11.94 -13.32
CA GLY A 3 15.73 -12.81 -12.32
C GLY A 3 16.00 -12.18 -10.94
N LYS A 4 15.62 -10.93 -10.67
CA LYS A 4 15.66 -10.39 -9.30
C LYS A 4 14.54 -10.98 -8.46
N ASN A 5 14.89 -11.30 -7.22
CA ASN A 5 13.95 -11.82 -6.22
C ASN A 5 13.27 -10.65 -5.49
N VAL A 6 11.97 -10.57 -5.58
CA VAL A 6 11.22 -9.49 -4.92
C VAL A 6 10.09 -10.04 -4.05
N LEU A 7 9.89 -9.41 -2.89
CA LEU A 7 8.79 -9.73 -2.00
C LEU A 7 7.67 -8.69 -2.16
N VAL A 8 6.45 -9.16 -2.39
CA VAL A 8 5.24 -8.34 -2.34
C VAL A 8 4.45 -8.70 -1.08
N THR A 9 4.34 -7.78 -0.14
CA THR A 9 3.51 -8.02 1.05
C THR A 9 2.04 -7.74 0.75
N GLY A 10 1.13 -8.57 1.27
CA GLY A 10 -0.31 -8.41 1.03
C GLY A 10 -0.69 -8.62 -0.45
N ALA A 11 -0.04 -9.57 -1.10
CA ALA A 11 -0.20 -9.88 -2.51
C ALA A 11 -1.65 -10.23 -2.94
N ASN A 12 -2.51 -10.65 -2.01
CA ASN A 12 -3.92 -10.91 -2.27
C ASN A 12 -4.84 -9.69 -2.11
N GLY A 13 -4.28 -8.51 -1.84
CA GLY A 13 -5.00 -7.24 -1.87
C GLY A 13 -5.12 -6.66 -3.28
N HIS A 14 -5.94 -5.63 -3.49
CA HIS A 14 -6.15 -5.04 -4.82
C HIS A 14 -4.83 -4.58 -5.47
N VAL A 15 -4.08 -3.70 -4.80
CA VAL A 15 -2.77 -3.25 -5.31
C VAL A 15 -1.76 -4.40 -5.36
N GLY A 16 -1.70 -5.22 -4.29
CA GLY A 16 -0.75 -6.33 -4.20
C GLY A 16 -0.91 -7.36 -5.32
N TYR A 17 -2.16 -7.70 -5.68
CA TYR A 17 -2.45 -8.63 -6.77
C TYR A 17 -1.96 -8.09 -8.12
N VAL A 18 -2.34 -6.85 -8.46
CA VAL A 18 -1.94 -6.26 -9.75
C VAL A 18 -0.42 -6.07 -9.84
N LEU A 19 0.20 -5.69 -8.74
CA LEU A 19 1.66 -5.57 -8.65
C LEU A 19 2.35 -6.92 -8.82
N THR A 20 1.86 -7.97 -8.16
CA THR A 20 2.37 -9.34 -8.30
C THR A 20 2.27 -9.81 -9.75
N LYS A 21 1.10 -9.61 -10.39
CA LYS A 21 0.88 -9.92 -11.80
C LYS A 21 1.89 -9.21 -12.71
N LEU A 22 2.02 -7.89 -12.59
CA LEU A 22 2.92 -7.12 -13.46
C LEU A 22 4.40 -7.45 -13.24
N LEU A 23 4.82 -7.74 -12.00
CA LEU A 23 6.18 -8.18 -11.70
C LEU A 23 6.46 -9.56 -12.31
N PHE A 24 5.54 -10.51 -12.18
CA PHE A 24 5.63 -11.83 -12.80
C PHE A 24 5.74 -11.73 -14.33
N GLU A 25 4.87 -10.95 -14.97
CA GLU A 25 4.88 -10.73 -16.43
C GLU A 25 6.18 -10.06 -16.93
N ARG A 26 6.87 -9.33 -16.06
CA ARG A 26 8.17 -8.70 -16.34
C ARG A 26 9.37 -9.60 -16.04
N GLY A 27 9.14 -10.85 -15.61
CA GLY A 27 10.17 -11.85 -15.38
C GLY A 27 10.93 -11.66 -14.06
N TYR A 28 10.30 -11.08 -13.03
CA TYR A 28 10.81 -11.11 -11.67
C TYR A 28 10.49 -12.46 -11.01
N ASN A 29 11.37 -12.91 -10.13
CA ASN A 29 11.08 -14.00 -9.21
C ASN A 29 10.28 -13.43 -8.05
N VAL A 30 8.96 -13.57 -8.07
CA VAL A 30 8.08 -12.95 -7.10
C VAL A 30 7.78 -13.90 -5.95
N ARG A 31 8.08 -13.45 -4.73
CA ARG A 31 7.55 -14.03 -3.49
C ARG A 31 6.32 -13.23 -3.08
N ALA A 32 5.16 -13.84 -3.20
CA ALA A 32 3.86 -13.24 -2.89
C ALA A 32 3.44 -13.59 -1.47
N SER A 33 3.33 -12.61 -0.56
CA SER A 33 2.91 -12.94 0.78
C SER A 33 1.42 -12.69 1.02
N VAL A 34 0.83 -13.60 1.76
CA VAL A 34 -0.52 -13.52 2.32
C VAL A 34 -0.43 -13.73 3.84
N ARG A 35 -1.50 -13.40 4.58
CA ARG A 35 -1.47 -13.57 6.04
C ARG A 35 -1.32 -15.06 6.45
N ASP A 36 -1.97 -15.94 5.73
CA ASP A 36 -1.97 -17.39 5.95
C ASP A 36 -2.07 -18.09 4.58
N LYS A 37 -0.99 -18.76 4.16
CA LYS A 37 -0.93 -19.46 2.87
C LYS A 37 -1.76 -20.73 2.83
N GLU A 38 -2.06 -21.30 3.98
CA GLU A 38 -2.91 -22.52 4.07
C GLU A 38 -4.39 -22.17 3.86
N ASN A 39 -4.75 -20.91 4.03
CA ASN A 39 -6.10 -20.44 3.73
C ASN A 39 -6.28 -20.24 2.22
N LYS A 40 -6.95 -21.18 1.56
CA LYS A 40 -7.19 -21.18 0.11
C LYS A 40 -7.93 -19.95 -0.41
N GLU A 41 -8.79 -19.31 0.40
CA GLU A 41 -9.47 -18.08 0.03
C GLU A 41 -8.50 -16.89 -0.11
N LEU A 42 -7.36 -16.93 0.60
CA LEU A 42 -6.34 -15.90 0.50
C LEU A 42 -5.35 -16.13 -0.64
N THR A 43 -5.26 -17.35 -1.16
CA THR A 43 -4.26 -17.73 -2.17
C THR A 43 -4.83 -17.98 -3.56
N LYS A 44 -6.15 -18.25 -3.68
CA LYS A 44 -6.81 -18.69 -4.92
C LYS A 44 -6.53 -17.83 -6.15
N ASN A 45 -6.49 -16.51 -5.98
CA ASN A 45 -6.24 -15.60 -7.10
C ASN A 45 -4.74 -15.52 -7.49
N LEU A 46 -3.85 -15.84 -6.56
CA LEU A 46 -2.40 -15.87 -6.81
C LEU A 46 -1.96 -17.17 -7.48
N SER A 47 -2.77 -18.23 -7.40
CA SER A 47 -2.48 -19.52 -8.07
C SER A 47 -2.53 -19.46 -9.60
N GLU A 48 -2.99 -18.33 -10.17
CA GLU A 48 -2.92 -18.06 -11.61
C GLU A 48 -1.48 -17.79 -12.07
N PHE A 49 -0.56 -17.48 -11.15
CA PHE A 49 0.83 -17.13 -11.44
C PHE A 49 1.76 -18.20 -10.86
N ASP A 50 2.85 -18.48 -11.56
CA ASP A 50 3.93 -19.30 -11.02
C ASP A 50 4.82 -18.43 -10.09
N VAL A 51 4.30 -18.19 -8.88
CA VAL A 51 4.96 -17.38 -7.85
C VAL A 51 5.05 -18.16 -6.53
N GLU A 52 6.08 -17.90 -5.75
CA GLU A 52 6.22 -18.47 -4.42
C GLU A 52 5.24 -17.78 -3.45
N ILE A 53 4.27 -18.53 -2.90
CA ILE A 53 3.33 -17.99 -1.90
C ILE A 53 3.82 -18.32 -0.49
N VAL A 54 3.95 -17.30 0.36
CA VAL A 54 4.40 -17.44 1.74
C VAL A 54 3.41 -16.82 2.72
N SER A 55 3.41 -17.34 3.96
CA SER A 55 2.70 -16.69 5.07
C SER A 55 3.53 -15.53 5.62
N LEU A 56 2.90 -14.36 5.80
CA LEU A 56 3.48 -13.19 6.43
C LEU A 56 2.40 -12.41 7.17
N ASN A 57 2.48 -12.42 8.49
CA ASN A 57 1.63 -11.62 9.36
C ASN A 57 2.45 -10.45 9.92
N LEU A 58 2.07 -9.22 9.61
CA LEU A 58 2.77 -8.00 10.02
C LEU A 58 2.99 -7.90 11.54
N MET A 59 2.12 -8.53 12.33
CA MET A 59 2.18 -8.53 13.80
C MET A 59 2.93 -9.71 14.39
N GLN A 60 3.50 -10.58 13.55
CA GLN A 60 4.25 -11.77 13.93
C GLN A 60 5.62 -11.77 13.24
N PRO A 61 6.65 -11.14 13.84
CA PRO A 61 7.99 -11.01 13.24
C PRO A 61 8.58 -12.34 12.79
N GLU A 62 8.31 -13.42 13.51
CA GLU A 62 8.74 -14.78 13.19
C GLU A 62 8.23 -15.31 11.85
N THR A 63 7.17 -14.72 11.30
CA THR A 63 6.67 -15.04 9.96
C THR A 63 7.28 -14.14 8.87
N ILE A 64 7.84 -12.98 9.25
CA ILE A 64 8.37 -11.99 8.32
C ILE A 64 9.82 -12.33 7.93
N GLU A 65 10.66 -12.68 8.90
CA GLU A 65 12.09 -12.96 8.68
C GLU A 65 12.33 -14.05 7.63
N PRO A 66 11.65 -15.22 7.67
CA PRO A 66 11.83 -16.24 6.63
C PRO A 66 11.42 -15.78 5.24
N ALA A 67 10.41 -14.89 5.16
CA ALA A 67 9.96 -14.34 3.89
C ALA A 67 10.97 -13.39 3.23
N MET A 68 11.97 -12.90 3.96
CA MET A 68 13.00 -11.98 3.45
C MET A 68 14.25 -12.71 2.91
N ALA A 69 14.36 -14.04 3.05
CA ALA A 69 15.55 -14.78 2.61
C ALA A 69 15.79 -14.64 1.09
N ASN A 70 17.00 -14.19 0.72
CA ASN A 70 17.42 -13.99 -0.67
C ASN A 70 16.56 -13.00 -1.48
N ILE A 71 15.99 -11.99 -0.83
CA ILE A 71 15.19 -10.93 -1.47
C ILE A 71 16.07 -9.73 -1.80
N ASP A 72 16.02 -9.27 -3.05
CA ASP A 72 16.72 -8.08 -3.55
C ASP A 72 15.96 -6.78 -3.24
N GLY A 73 14.62 -6.84 -3.24
CA GLY A 73 13.76 -5.70 -3.00
C GLY A 73 12.39 -6.05 -2.43
N VAL A 74 11.82 -5.14 -1.66
CA VAL A 74 10.52 -5.33 -1.00
C VAL A 74 9.52 -4.29 -1.46
N PHE A 75 8.36 -4.75 -1.87
CA PHE A 75 7.17 -3.93 -2.07
C PHE A 75 6.28 -4.10 -0.83
N GLN A 76 6.36 -3.14 0.09
CA GLN A 76 5.57 -3.13 1.32
C GLN A 76 4.18 -2.56 1.03
N VAL A 77 3.24 -3.43 0.64
CA VAL A 77 1.86 -3.07 0.29
C VAL A 77 0.87 -3.41 1.40
N ALA A 78 1.16 -4.46 2.18
CA ALA A 78 0.30 -4.88 3.27
C ALA A 78 0.08 -3.76 4.29
N ALA A 79 -1.18 -3.47 4.57
CA ALA A 79 -1.58 -2.51 5.60
C ALA A 79 -2.97 -2.82 6.13
N VAL A 80 -3.30 -2.26 7.30
CA VAL A 80 -4.69 -2.26 7.76
C VAL A 80 -5.46 -1.20 6.96
N TYR A 81 -6.48 -1.64 6.23
CA TYR A 81 -7.35 -0.75 5.46
C TYR A 81 -8.78 -0.79 6.01
N LYS A 82 -8.99 -0.12 7.13
CA LYS A 82 -10.28 0.07 7.79
C LYS A 82 -10.49 1.56 8.06
N SER A 83 -11.66 2.09 7.71
CA SER A 83 -12.04 3.47 8.02
C SER A 83 -12.58 3.62 9.45
N TRP A 84 -13.08 2.53 10.03
CA TRP A 84 -13.68 2.47 11.36
C TRP A 84 -13.39 1.15 12.07
N ALA A 85 -13.26 1.22 13.40
CA ALA A 85 -13.14 0.06 14.26
C ALA A 85 -13.71 0.39 15.65
N LYS A 86 -14.12 -0.63 16.40
CA LYS A 86 -14.61 -0.46 17.79
C LYS A 86 -13.47 0.02 18.70
N ASN A 87 -12.28 -0.52 18.50
CA ASN A 87 -11.06 -0.12 19.19
C ASN A 87 -9.99 0.33 18.17
N PRO A 88 -10.03 1.62 17.73
CA PRO A 88 -9.13 2.07 16.65
C PRO A 88 -7.66 1.93 16.96
N ASN A 89 -7.24 2.07 18.22
CA ASN A 89 -5.85 1.93 18.60
C ASN A 89 -5.32 0.51 18.33
N GLU A 90 -6.08 -0.50 18.72
CA GLU A 90 -5.68 -1.91 18.60
C GLU A 90 -5.90 -2.47 17.19
N GLU A 91 -6.95 -1.98 16.51
CA GLU A 91 -7.36 -2.57 15.24
C GLU A 91 -6.84 -1.82 14.00
N ILE A 92 -6.45 -0.55 14.13
CA ILE A 92 -6.03 0.30 13.01
C ILE A 92 -4.64 0.89 13.25
N ILE A 93 -4.46 1.63 14.37
CA ILE A 93 -3.29 2.48 14.57
C ILE A 93 -2.05 1.63 14.85
N ASN A 94 -2.06 0.86 15.95
CA ASN A 94 -0.91 0.04 16.35
C ASN A 94 -0.51 -0.97 15.27
N PRO A 95 -1.44 -1.75 14.66
CA PRO A 95 -1.06 -2.67 13.60
C PRO A 95 -0.48 -2.00 12.36
N SER A 96 -0.92 -0.79 12.03
CA SER A 96 -0.37 -0.05 10.89
C SER A 96 1.05 0.42 11.14
N ILE A 97 1.33 0.95 12.34
CA ILE A 97 2.64 1.46 12.72
C ILE A 97 3.61 0.31 12.94
N ILE A 98 3.27 -0.62 13.83
CA ILE A 98 4.15 -1.74 14.22
C ILE A 98 4.41 -2.65 13.04
N GLY A 99 3.36 -2.97 12.26
CA GLY A 99 3.47 -3.87 11.13
C GLY A 99 4.40 -3.34 10.04
N GLY A 100 4.35 -2.04 9.74
CA GLY A 100 5.27 -1.40 8.80
C GLY A 100 6.73 -1.50 9.28
N ILE A 101 6.98 -1.17 10.53
CA ILE A 101 8.32 -1.23 11.13
C ILE A 101 8.87 -2.65 11.20
N ASN A 102 8.04 -3.63 11.51
CA ASN A 102 8.48 -5.04 11.54
C ASN A 102 9.01 -5.50 10.17
N VAL A 103 8.35 -5.11 9.08
CA VAL A 103 8.81 -5.42 7.72
C VAL A 103 10.13 -4.71 7.40
N LEU A 104 10.25 -3.42 7.73
CA LEU A 104 11.50 -2.68 7.48
C LEU A 104 12.68 -3.27 8.27
N LYS A 105 12.48 -3.63 9.53
CA LYS A 105 13.51 -4.29 10.36
C LYS A 105 13.96 -5.63 9.77
N ALA A 106 13.01 -6.47 9.39
CA ALA A 106 13.32 -7.76 8.78
C ALA A 106 14.03 -7.59 7.41
N ALA A 107 13.64 -6.61 6.61
CA ALA A 107 14.29 -6.29 5.35
C ALA A 107 15.73 -5.81 5.57
N HIS A 108 15.96 -4.91 6.54
CA HIS A 108 17.30 -4.47 6.91
C HIS A 108 18.19 -5.63 7.37
N ASN A 109 17.70 -6.47 8.29
CA ASN A 109 18.42 -7.62 8.80
C ASN A 109 18.78 -8.63 7.70
N ALA A 110 17.93 -8.77 6.70
CA ALA A 110 18.16 -9.63 5.53
C ALA A 110 19.07 -8.98 4.45
N GLY A 111 19.49 -7.73 4.63
CA GLY A 111 20.36 -7.02 3.69
C GLY A 111 19.64 -6.54 2.43
N VAL A 112 18.31 -6.42 2.46
CA VAL A 112 17.51 -5.85 1.35
C VAL A 112 17.96 -4.42 1.08
N LYS A 113 18.17 -4.09 -0.20
CA LYS A 113 18.74 -2.79 -0.59
C LYS A 113 17.70 -1.72 -0.85
N LYS A 114 16.52 -2.09 -1.36
CA LYS A 114 15.49 -1.11 -1.74
C LYS A 114 14.10 -1.55 -1.31
N ILE A 115 13.35 -0.61 -0.74
CA ILE A 115 11.97 -0.81 -0.30
C ILE A 115 11.06 0.22 -0.97
N ILE A 116 9.97 -0.26 -1.57
CA ILE A 116 8.88 0.59 -2.05
C ILE A 116 7.73 0.47 -1.05
N PHE A 117 7.50 1.53 -0.29
CA PHE A 117 6.54 1.57 0.80
C PHE A 117 5.21 2.20 0.36
N THR A 118 4.12 1.47 0.48
CA THR A 118 2.78 1.95 0.13
C THR A 118 2.14 2.66 1.32
N SER A 119 2.13 3.97 1.27
CA SER A 119 1.39 4.83 2.19
C SER A 119 0.01 5.21 1.62
N SER A 120 -0.38 6.46 1.70
CA SER A 120 -1.63 7.01 1.17
C SER A 120 -1.58 8.53 1.16
N THR A 121 -2.36 9.19 0.31
CA THR A 121 -2.62 10.64 0.45
C THR A 121 -3.28 11.01 1.78
N ALA A 122 -3.82 10.02 2.51
CA ALA A 122 -4.26 10.22 3.88
C ALA A 122 -3.14 10.70 4.82
N ALA A 123 -1.87 10.38 4.51
CA ALA A 123 -0.69 10.88 5.23
C ALA A 123 -0.22 12.27 4.75
N VAL A 124 -0.67 12.69 3.57
CA VAL A 124 -0.38 14.04 3.02
C VAL A 124 -1.38 15.06 3.55
N GLY A 125 -2.67 14.78 3.43
CA GLY A 125 -3.76 15.63 3.89
C GLY A 125 -4.97 15.62 2.97
N ARG A 126 -5.92 16.53 3.25
CA ARG A 126 -7.13 16.70 2.41
C ARG A 126 -7.14 18.03 1.68
N SER A 127 -6.67 19.10 2.32
CA SER A 127 -6.59 20.45 1.73
C SER A 127 -5.47 21.24 2.38
N GLY A 128 -4.79 22.04 1.60
CA GLY A 128 -3.78 22.96 2.09
C GLY A 128 -4.41 24.25 2.67
N PRO A 129 -3.59 25.07 3.36
CA PRO A 129 -4.01 26.40 3.78
C PRO A 129 -4.54 27.22 2.60
N ASN A 130 -5.63 27.96 2.80
CA ASN A 130 -6.25 28.81 1.77
C ASN A 130 -6.60 28.09 0.46
N GLY A 131 -6.89 26.76 0.54
CA GLY A 131 -7.30 26.00 -0.63
C GLY A 131 -6.17 25.64 -1.61
N ARG A 132 -4.88 25.86 -1.26
CA ARG A 132 -3.80 25.43 -2.14
C ARG A 132 -3.76 23.92 -2.33
N ALA A 133 -3.27 23.47 -3.48
CA ALA A 133 -2.97 22.07 -3.72
C ALA A 133 -1.89 21.58 -2.74
N LEU A 134 -2.06 20.34 -2.26
CA LEU A 134 -1.06 19.65 -1.46
C LEU A 134 0.00 19.03 -2.35
N THR A 135 1.19 18.86 -1.79
CA THR A 135 2.35 18.25 -2.43
C THR A 135 2.95 17.19 -1.52
N GLU A 136 3.95 16.48 -2.00
CA GLU A 136 4.70 15.47 -1.26
C GLU A 136 5.39 16.02 0.00
N LYS A 137 5.57 17.34 0.09
CA LYS A 137 6.16 18.02 1.28
C LYS A 137 5.17 18.15 2.44
N ASP A 138 3.87 18.00 2.15
CA ASP A 138 2.82 18.17 3.15
C ASP A 138 2.60 16.91 3.99
N TRP A 139 2.21 17.13 5.25
CA TRP A 139 1.93 16.07 6.21
C TRP A 139 0.62 16.29 6.94
N ASN A 140 -0.20 15.26 7.06
CA ASN A 140 -1.47 15.29 7.78
C ASN A 140 -1.28 15.14 9.30
N SER A 141 -0.50 16.04 9.89
CA SER A 141 -0.07 15.96 11.30
C SER A 141 -1.18 16.13 12.33
N LYS A 142 -2.34 16.68 11.93
CA LYS A 142 -3.43 17.06 12.83
C LYS A 142 -4.69 16.21 12.67
N SER A 143 -4.63 15.13 11.90
CA SER A 143 -5.81 14.31 11.68
C SER A 143 -6.24 13.58 12.93
N LYS A 144 -7.52 13.71 13.25
CA LYS A 144 -8.19 12.92 14.31
C LYS A 144 -8.84 11.64 13.76
N HIS A 145 -8.86 11.47 12.43
CA HIS A 145 -9.42 10.28 11.81
C HIS A 145 -8.44 9.11 11.97
N PRO A 146 -8.84 7.99 12.59
CA PRO A 146 -7.91 6.91 12.97
C PRO A 146 -7.06 6.39 11.81
N TYR A 147 -7.65 6.14 10.64
CA TYR A 147 -6.93 5.68 9.46
C TYR A 147 -5.88 6.70 8.98
N SER A 148 -6.26 7.98 8.89
CA SER A 148 -5.33 9.03 8.42
C SER A 148 -4.19 9.24 9.41
N TYR A 149 -4.48 9.23 10.70
CA TYR A 149 -3.46 9.28 11.75
C TYR A 149 -2.51 8.07 11.66
N ALA A 150 -3.08 6.87 11.54
CA ALA A 150 -2.29 5.63 11.43
C ALA A 150 -1.36 5.64 10.21
N LYS A 151 -1.85 6.09 9.03
CA LYS A 151 -1.02 6.20 7.83
C LYS A 151 0.07 7.25 7.97
N THR A 152 -0.24 8.41 8.58
CA THR A 152 0.76 9.46 8.83
C THR A 152 1.87 8.98 9.75
N GLU A 153 1.52 8.37 10.88
CA GLU A 153 2.51 7.91 11.86
C GLU A 153 3.30 6.69 11.36
N ALA A 154 2.64 5.76 10.65
CA ALA A 154 3.34 4.63 10.05
C ALA A 154 4.40 5.09 9.03
N GLU A 155 4.05 6.06 8.16
CA GLU A 155 4.98 6.59 7.18
C GLU A 155 6.12 7.38 7.84
N ARG A 156 5.84 8.22 8.85
CA ARG A 156 6.88 8.96 9.59
C ARG A 156 7.89 8.02 10.22
N ARG A 157 7.41 7.00 10.94
CA ARG A 157 8.29 6.03 11.56
C ARG A 157 9.05 5.19 10.56
N ALA A 158 8.46 4.91 9.40
CA ALA A 158 9.17 4.25 8.31
C ALA A 158 10.35 5.11 7.83
N TRP A 159 10.16 6.43 7.66
CA TRP A 159 11.21 7.37 7.31
C TRP A 159 12.28 7.53 8.39
N GLU A 160 11.89 7.59 9.66
CA GLU A 160 12.83 7.64 10.79
C GLU A 160 13.74 6.41 10.77
N PHE A 161 13.15 5.23 10.70
CA PHE A 161 13.91 3.98 10.66
C PHE A 161 14.79 3.86 9.40
N SER A 162 14.27 4.17 8.21
CA SER A 162 15.05 4.05 6.98
C SER A 162 16.29 4.93 6.96
N LYS A 163 16.23 6.12 7.58
CA LYS A 163 17.36 7.02 7.73
C LYS A 163 18.37 6.53 8.78
N GLU A 164 17.89 5.93 9.87
CA GLU A 164 18.73 5.37 10.92
C GLU A 164 19.63 4.24 10.40
N VAL A 165 19.08 3.38 9.51
CA VAL A 165 19.77 2.19 9.01
C VAL A 165 20.25 2.30 7.55
N ASP A 166 20.13 3.48 6.94
CA ASP A 166 20.57 3.79 5.57
C ASP A 166 19.96 2.83 4.50
N ILE A 167 18.64 2.61 4.58
CA ILE A 167 17.90 1.81 3.59
C ILE A 167 17.32 2.72 2.51
N ASP A 168 17.53 2.38 1.23
CA ASP A 168 16.88 3.07 0.09
C ASP A 168 15.38 2.80 0.13
N MET A 169 14.60 3.80 0.56
CA MET A 169 13.15 3.72 0.65
C MET A 169 12.48 4.78 -0.21
N VAL A 170 11.53 4.36 -1.04
CA VAL A 170 10.64 5.25 -1.81
C VAL A 170 9.21 5.03 -1.33
N VAL A 171 8.46 6.11 -1.13
CA VAL A 171 7.09 6.04 -0.62
C VAL A 171 6.07 6.43 -1.68
N MET A 172 5.08 5.56 -1.90
CA MET A 172 3.94 5.79 -2.76
C MET A 172 2.72 6.23 -1.94
N ASN A 173 2.15 7.37 -2.27
CA ASN A 173 0.98 7.96 -1.63
C ASN A 173 -0.22 7.97 -2.60
N PRO A 174 -0.85 6.82 -2.89
CA PRO A 174 -2.01 6.80 -3.78
C PRO A 174 -3.22 7.50 -3.16
N THR A 175 -4.04 8.08 -4.02
CA THR A 175 -5.40 8.51 -3.73
C THR A 175 -6.35 7.31 -3.60
N ALA A 176 -7.65 7.47 -3.81
CA ALA A 176 -8.58 6.32 -3.85
C ALA A 176 -8.26 5.43 -5.04
N VAL A 177 -7.80 4.20 -4.76
CA VAL A 177 -7.42 3.25 -5.80
C VAL A 177 -8.65 2.53 -6.32
N ILE A 178 -8.89 2.62 -7.63
CA ILE A 178 -9.97 1.97 -8.35
C ILE A 178 -9.40 1.18 -9.53
N GLY A 179 -10.23 0.42 -10.22
CA GLY A 179 -9.82 -0.30 -11.43
C GLY A 179 -10.14 -1.79 -11.41
N PRO A 180 -9.64 -2.56 -12.40
CA PRO A 180 -9.94 -3.98 -12.56
C PRO A 180 -9.26 -4.86 -11.50
N TYR A 181 -9.51 -6.18 -11.57
CA TYR A 181 -8.93 -7.20 -10.69
C TYR A 181 -9.32 -7.03 -9.22
N PHE A 182 -10.53 -6.63 -9.03
CA PHE A 182 -11.10 -6.34 -7.73
C PHE A 182 -11.84 -7.59 -7.20
N HIS A 183 -11.27 -8.24 -6.21
CA HIS A 183 -11.79 -9.51 -5.69
C HIS A 183 -12.67 -9.36 -4.45
N ARG A 184 -12.69 -8.16 -3.87
CA ARG A 184 -13.52 -7.85 -2.69
C ARG A 184 -13.72 -6.34 -2.55
N HIS A 185 -14.86 -5.92 -2.00
CA HIS A 185 -15.10 -4.51 -1.73
C HIS A 185 -14.07 -3.91 -0.79
N THR A 186 -13.62 -2.72 -1.12
CA THR A 186 -12.70 -1.90 -0.32
C THR A 186 -13.38 -0.57 0.05
N PRO A 187 -12.90 0.15 1.06
CA PRO A 187 -13.39 1.51 1.33
C PRO A 187 -13.35 2.45 0.12
N SER A 188 -12.40 2.30 -0.81
CA SER A 188 -12.32 3.12 -2.04
C SER A 188 -13.46 2.84 -3.02
N THR A 189 -13.95 1.61 -3.09
CA THR A 189 -15.00 1.21 -4.03
C THR A 189 -16.40 1.28 -3.44
N PHE A 190 -16.50 1.52 -2.14
CA PHE A 190 -17.78 1.57 -1.43
C PHE A 190 -18.73 2.64 -2.00
N LEU A 191 -18.22 3.81 -2.34
CA LEU A 191 -19.02 4.88 -2.92
C LEU A 191 -19.60 4.46 -4.28
N PHE A 192 -18.76 3.87 -5.15
CA PHE A 192 -19.20 3.37 -6.45
C PHE A 192 -20.24 2.25 -6.34
N ASP A 193 -20.04 1.32 -5.40
CA ASP A 193 -21.02 0.25 -5.14
C ASP A 193 -22.38 0.82 -4.74
N LYS A 194 -22.40 1.85 -3.89
CA LYS A 194 -23.61 2.56 -3.48
C LYS A 194 -24.28 3.32 -4.63
N ILE A 195 -23.49 3.96 -5.49
CA ILE A 195 -24.01 4.66 -6.68
C ILE A 195 -24.64 3.64 -7.65
N LEU A 196 -23.92 2.57 -7.98
CA LEU A 196 -24.37 1.55 -8.92
C LEU A 196 -25.63 0.81 -8.43
N LYS A 197 -25.80 0.67 -7.13
CA LYS A 197 -27.00 0.08 -6.51
C LYS A 197 -28.14 1.06 -6.30
N ASN A 198 -27.95 2.33 -6.69
CA ASN A 198 -28.91 3.41 -6.46
C ASN A 198 -29.33 3.57 -4.99
N GLU A 199 -28.37 3.34 -4.07
CA GLU A 199 -28.57 3.40 -2.61
C GLU A 199 -28.25 4.77 -2.02
N LEU A 200 -27.78 5.73 -2.81
CA LEU A 200 -27.46 7.09 -2.38
C LEU A 200 -28.56 8.06 -2.82
N SER A 201 -29.22 8.69 -1.85
CA SER A 201 -30.17 9.77 -2.13
C SER A 201 -29.49 11.11 -2.48
N ARG A 202 -28.21 11.26 -2.10
CA ARG A 202 -27.38 12.46 -2.40
C ARG A 202 -25.92 12.04 -2.47
N LEU A 203 -25.19 12.65 -3.40
CA LEU A 203 -23.74 12.51 -3.47
C LEU A 203 -23.06 13.46 -2.48
N PRO A 204 -21.94 13.05 -1.86
CA PRO A 204 -21.22 13.93 -0.94
C PRO A 204 -20.61 15.11 -1.73
N PRO A 205 -20.75 16.35 -1.23
CA PRO A 205 -20.18 17.53 -1.89
C PRO A 205 -18.68 17.65 -1.64
N GLN A 206 -17.95 16.59 -1.91
CA GLN A 206 -16.52 16.49 -1.68
C GLN A 206 -15.83 16.01 -2.95
N THR A 207 -14.67 16.60 -3.21
CA THR A 207 -13.79 16.14 -4.28
C THR A 207 -12.87 15.04 -3.76
N PHE A 208 -12.77 13.96 -4.51
CA PHE A 208 -11.88 12.84 -4.21
C PHE A 208 -10.89 12.65 -5.35
N GLY A 209 -9.63 12.41 -5.01
CA GLY A 209 -8.65 11.95 -5.98
C GLY A 209 -8.80 10.46 -6.24
N TYR A 210 -8.67 10.07 -7.49
CA TYR A 210 -8.72 8.68 -7.94
C TYR A 210 -7.47 8.33 -8.75
N VAL A 211 -7.07 7.07 -8.67
CA VAL A 211 -5.97 6.51 -9.45
C VAL A 211 -6.28 5.07 -9.82
N ASP A 212 -5.96 4.69 -11.05
CA ASP A 212 -6.11 3.30 -11.50
C ASP A 212 -5.08 2.40 -10.81
N VAL A 213 -5.51 1.22 -10.38
CA VAL A 213 -4.66 0.24 -9.71
C VAL A 213 -3.47 -0.21 -10.56
N ARG A 214 -3.63 -0.21 -11.90
CA ARG A 214 -2.54 -0.54 -12.85
C ARG A 214 -1.46 0.52 -12.85
N ASP A 215 -1.84 1.80 -12.78
CA ASP A 215 -0.91 2.92 -12.67
C ASP A 215 -0.19 2.91 -11.32
N VAL A 216 -0.92 2.59 -10.25
CA VAL A 216 -0.31 2.40 -8.91
C VAL A 216 0.75 1.30 -8.95
N ALA A 217 0.40 0.12 -9.47
CA ALA A 217 1.33 -1.00 -9.56
C ALA A 217 2.54 -0.67 -10.46
N LEU A 218 2.29 -0.03 -11.61
CA LEU A 218 3.36 0.40 -12.52
C LEU A 218 4.29 1.42 -11.86
N ALA A 219 3.75 2.41 -11.13
CA ALA A 219 4.53 3.40 -10.40
C ALA A 219 5.46 2.75 -9.35
N HIS A 220 4.97 1.72 -8.64
CA HIS A 220 5.80 0.95 -7.71
C HIS A 220 6.99 0.28 -8.41
N ILE A 221 6.74 -0.34 -9.56
CA ILE A 221 7.79 -1.00 -10.35
C ILE A 221 8.80 0.02 -10.87
N LEU A 222 8.33 1.12 -11.46
CA LEU A 222 9.20 2.18 -11.98
C LEU A 222 10.07 2.80 -10.88
N ALA A 223 9.51 3.00 -9.68
CA ALA A 223 10.27 3.49 -8.54
C ALA A 223 11.33 2.47 -8.08
N TYR A 224 11.04 1.19 -8.14
CA TYR A 224 12.01 0.14 -7.83
C TYR A 224 13.15 0.08 -8.86
N GLU A 225 12.82 0.19 -10.14
CA GLU A 225 13.76 0.11 -11.26
C GLU A 225 14.62 1.38 -11.40
N SER A 226 14.09 2.54 -11.01
CA SER A 226 14.81 3.82 -11.10
C SER A 226 15.85 3.97 -9.99
N LYS A 227 17.07 4.32 -10.38
CA LYS A 227 18.13 4.68 -9.43
C LYS A 227 17.94 6.09 -8.83
N ASN A 228 17.11 6.91 -9.46
CA ASN A 228 16.89 8.30 -9.08
C ASN A 228 15.55 8.52 -8.36
N ALA A 229 14.75 7.44 -8.17
CA ALA A 229 13.51 7.56 -7.42
C ALA A 229 13.82 7.69 -5.94
N GLU A 230 13.38 8.76 -5.33
CA GLU A 230 13.57 9.08 -3.91
C GLU A 230 12.35 9.79 -3.34
N GLY A 231 12.21 9.76 -2.02
CA GLY A 231 11.18 10.52 -1.34
C GLY A 231 9.77 9.95 -1.47
N ARG A 232 8.81 10.86 -1.47
CA ARG A 232 7.36 10.57 -1.52
C ARG A 232 6.83 10.86 -2.91
N HIS A 233 5.83 10.09 -3.36
CA HIS A 233 5.18 10.27 -4.66
C HIS A 233 3.66 10.16 -4.51
N ILE A 234 2.95 11.26 -4.75
CA ILE A 234 1.49 11.26 -4.81
C ILE A 234 1.06 10.61 -6.13
N LEU A 235 0.20 9.60 -6.04
CA LEU A 235 -0.37 8.94 -7.20
C LEU A 235 -1.85 9.32 -7.32
N CYS A 236 -2.15 10.19 -8.29
CA CYS A 236 -3.49 10.69 -8.57
C CYS A 236 -3.63 10.91 -10.07
N THR A 237 -4.60 10.26 -10.69
CA THR A 237 -4.91 10.47 -12.10
C THR A 237 -5.85 11.65 -12.27
N GLN A 238 -6.92 11.72 -11.45
CA GLN A 238 -7.94 12.74 -11.54
C GLN A 238 -8.58 13.00 -10.17
N CYS A 239 -9.01 14.24 -9.95
CA CYS A 239 -9.88 14.61 -8.85
C CYS A 239 -11.29 14.84 -9.41
N LEU A 240 -12.28 14.13 -8.85
CA LEU A 240 -13.69 14.20 -9.24
C LEU A 240 -14.53 14.60 -8.04
N ASP A 241 -15.51 15.46 -8.28
CA ASP A 241 -16.55 15.75 -7.29
C ASP A 241 -17.77 14.80 -7.45
N GLY A 242 -18.75 14.95 -6.58
CA GLY A 242 -19.92 14.07 -6.59
C GLY A 242 -20.82 14.20 -7.83
N PHE A 243 -20.62 15.22 -8.68
CA PHE A 243 -21.38 15.40 -9.91
C PHE A 243 -20.64 14.83 -11.13
N GLU A 244 -19.35 14.60 -11.01
CA GLU A 244 -18.48 14.06 -12.06
C GLU A 244 -18.30 12.54 -11.95
N LEU A 245 -18.76 11.95 -10.85
CA LEU A 245 -18.77 10.51 -10.58
C LEU A 245 -19.94 9.82 -11.24
#